data_bbe76d19bc0b9019fc8c1cf319716e01
#
_entry.id   bbe76d19bc0b9019fc8c1cf319716e01
#
_cell.length_a   1.000
_cell.length_b   1.000
_cell.length_c   1.000
_cell.angle_alpha   90.00
_cell.angle_beta   90.00
_cell.angle_gamma   90.00
#
_symmetry.space_group_name_H-M   'P 1'
#
loop_
_entity.id
_entity.type
_entity.pdbx_description
1 polymer ?
#
loop_
_entity_poly.entity_id
_entity_poly.type
_entity_poly.pdbx_seq_one_letter_code
_entity_poly.pdbx_strand_id
1 'polypeptide(L)'
;MGPKKAEILNKEADIYSLYDLIQTFPYRYVDRSRFYKIAEISSNNTHIQLRGKIVAFTTKGEGRAKRLIAHFTDGKDTIELIFFKAIPFVLKAYQLNTEYIVFGKPNYFNGVYSFVHPEIETPSEERTKGFMPLYHTTEKMKNHFLHSKALQKFIFLALKQLPADIAETLPQEVLQKRRLMPLYQALWQIHFPDNLAKLEQARERLRYEELFYIQVAILRQAGLMRSKQKGHAMPQVGEAFHTFYRDYLPFELTGAQKKVIKEIRADMGSGRQMNRLLQGDVGSGKTLVALFSMLLAKDNGYQACIMAPTEILAEQHFATFQKMLGTMPVRVELLTGMVKGKRRKAVMEGLQTGEVQILVGTHAVIEDNVQFRNLGLVVIDEQHRFGVAQRAKLWEKNLTPPHVLVMTATPIPRTLAMTLYGDLDVSIIDELPPGRKPIQTMHMYDNNPDKLYRGINQQIQEGRQVYMVYPLVKESEKLDLKNVEEAYVHLQKIFPQYRISMVHGQMKPVDKDAEMQRFVSGETQILVATTVIEVGVNVPNATLMVVENAERFGLSQLHQLRGRVGRGAAVSYCFLMAEPNQRLRLMTKLRGLPMMPLSTT
;
A
#
# COMPACT_ATOMS: atom_id res chain seq x y z
N MET A 1 17.92 37.06 -10.96
CA MET A 1 18.28 35.83 -11.69
C MET A 1 18.38 36.16 -13.18
N GLY A 2 19.44 35.73 -13.89
CA GLY A 2 19.56 36.02 -15.34
C GLY A 2 18.79 35.00 -16.19
N PRO A 3 18.45 35.35 -17.47
CA PRO A 3 17.62 34.51 -18.36
C PRO A 3 18.10 33.05 -18.49
N LYS A 4 19.41 32.82 -18.64
CA LYS A 4 19.99 31.49 -18.75
C LYS A 4 19.73 30.59 -17.53
N LYS A 5 19.76 31.16 -16.31
CA LYS A 5 19.46 30.41 -15.09
C LYS A 5 17.98 30.09 -14.96
N ALA A 6 17.11 31.01 -15.38
CA ALA A 6 15.67 30.76 -15.42
C ALA A 6 15.32 29.62 -16.41
N GLU A 7 15.91 29.64 -17.60
CA GLU A 7 15.72 28.58 -18.59
C GLU A 7 16.14 27.20 -18.07
N ILE A 8 17.25 27.12 -17.32
CA ILE A 8 17.71 25.88 -16.72
C ILE A 8 16.73 25.39 -15.64
N LEU A 9 16.22 26.29 -14.77
CA LEU A 9 15.22 25.95 -13.77
C LEU A 9 13.93 25.44 -14.43
N ASN A 10 13.49 26.07 -15.52
CA ASN A 10 12.32 25.62 -16.26
C ASN A 10 12.50 24.19 -16.81
N LYS A 11 13.67 23.90 -17.44
CA LYS A 11 13.91 22.62 -18.11
C LYS A 11 14.29 21.46 -17.17
N GLU A 12 14.99 21.75 -16.07
CA GLU A 12 15.57 20.74 -15.19
C GLU A 12 14.78 20.53 -13.89
N ALA A 13 13.93 21.47 -13.52
CA ALA A 13 13.20 21.42 -12.24
C ALA A 13 11.73 21.83 -12.36
N ASP A 14 11.22 22.06 -13.57
CA ASP A 14 9.84 22.49 -13.86
C ASP A 14 9.40 23.75 -13.09
N ILE A 15 10.36 24.67 -12.85
CA ILE A 15 10.12 25.92 -12.13
C ILE A 15 9.95 27.05 -13.14
N TYR A 16 8.72 27.50 -13.36
CA TYR A 16 8.35 28.56 -14.32
C TYR A 16 7.96 29.87 -13.65
N SER A 17 7.54 29.81 -12.39
CA SER A 17 7.03 30.95 -11.62
C SER A 17 7.65 31.05 -10.23
N LEU A 18 7.39 32.17 -9.53
CA LEU A 18 7.72 32.31 -8.11
C LEU A 18 6.96 31.32 -7.26
N TYR A 19 5.74 30.98 -7.66
CA TYR A 19 4.92 29.98 -6.99
C TYR A 19 5.59 28.60 -7.05
N ASP A 20 6.02 28.14 -8.23
CA ASP A 20 6.70 26.85 -8.39
C ASP A 20 7.99 26.79 -7.57
N LEU A 21 8.72 27.91 -7.53
CA LEU A 21 9.94 28.02 -6.74
C LEU A 21 9.67 27.83 -5.24
N ILE A 22 8.60 28.42 -4.71
CA ILE A 22 8.22 28.29 -3.29
C ILE A 22 7.63 26.91 -3.01
N GLN A 23 6.99 26.26 -4.00
CA GLN A 23 6.50 24.88 -3.88
C GLN A 23 7.60 23.83 -4.06
N THR A 24 8.82 24.23 -4.40
CA THR A 24 9.97 23.31 -4.46
C THR A 24 10.47 23.02 -3.05
N PHE A 25 9.85 22.05 -2.37
CA PHE A 25 10.16 21.72 -0.98
C PHE A 25 11.50 20.99 -0.81
N PRO A 26 12.21 21.22 0.33
CA PRO A 26 13.43 20.48 0.65
C PRO A 26 13.15 18.97 0.84
N TYR A 27 14.01 18.12 0.28
CA TYR A 27 13.94 16.68 0.53
C TYR A 27 14.60 16.26 1.84
N ARG A 28 15.52 17.07 2.36
CA ARG A 28 16.27 16.80 3.59
C ARG A 28 16.68 18.11 4.25
N TYR A 29 16.90 18.04 5.57
CA TYR A 29 17.47 19.13 6.36
C TYR A 29 18.75 18.66 7.02
N VAL A 30 19.72 19.56 7.10
CA VAL A 30 20.97 19.36 7.82
C VAL A 30 20.91 20.22 9.07
N ASP A 31 21.03 19.57 10.23
CA ASP A 31 21.09 20.28 11.50
C ASP A 31 22.43 20.98 11.64
N ARG A 32 22.41 22.32 11.67
CA ARG A 32 23.54 23.21 11.94
C ARG A 32 23.36 23.99 13.25
N SER A 33 22.50 23.53 14.14
CA SER A 33 22.22 24.22 15.41
C SER A 33 23.35 24.07 16.44
N ARG A 34 24.14 22.97 16.32
CA ARG A 34 25.19 22.64 17.29
C ARG A 34 26.59 22.77 16.68
N PHE A 35 27.47 23.45 17.38
CA PHE A 35 28.90 23.39 17.16
C PHE A 35 29.51 22.29 18.02
N TYR A 36 30.23 21.40 17.38
CA TYR A 36 31.01 20.36 18.05
C TYR A 36 32.41 20.85 18.39
N LYS A 37 33.00 20.32 19.45
CA LYS A 37 34.43 20.42 19.69
C LYS A 37 35.15 19.32 18.93
N ILE A 38 36.43 19.55 18.58
CA ILE A 38 37.22 18.54 17.86
C ILE A 38 37.34 17.25 18.67
N ALA A 39 37.46 17.33 20.00
CA ALA A 39 37.47 16.18 20.90
C ALA A 39 36.15 15.37 20.94
N GLU A 40 35.00 15.94 20.51
CA GLU A 40 33.70 15.27 20.49
C GLU A 40 33.45 14.46 19.20
N ILE A 41 34.42 14.49 18.26
CA ILE A 41 34.26 13.80 16.96
C ILE A 41 34.31 12.29 17.17
N SER A 42 33.34 11.59 16.63
CA SER A 42 33.23 10.13 16.68
C SER A 42 32.86 9.53 15.32
N SER A 43 33.05 8.22 15.17
CA SER A 43 32.71 7.48 13.95
C SER A 43 31.20 7.51 13.60
N ASN A 44 30.36 7.79 14.58
CA ASN A 44 28.91 7.88 14.40
C ASN A 44 28.44 9.22 13.83
N ASN A 45 29.31 10.22 13.72
CA ASN A 45 28.95 11.52 13.19
C ASN A 45 28.76 11.47 11.68
N THR A 46 27.59 11.87 11.18
CA THR A 46 27.28 11.93 9.74
C THR A 46 27.80 13.21 9.10
N HIS A 47 27.42 14.37 9.66
CA HIS A 47 27.92 15.70 9.29
C HIS A 47 27.93 16.55 10.55
N ILE A 48 29.00 17.30 10.77
CA ILE A 48 29.15 18.15 11.95
C ILE A 48 29.68 19.52 11.56
N GLN A 49 29.52 20.47 12.47
CA GLN A 49 29.94 21.83 12.34
C GLN A 49 30.95 22.14 13.45
N LEU A 50 32.12 22.64 13.06
CA LEU A 50 33.17 23.10 13.96
C LEU A 50 33.34 24.62 13.83
N ARG A 51 33.71 25.30 14.92
CA ARG A 51 34.08 26.71 14.92
C ARG A 51 35.51 26.85 15.43
N GLY A 52 36.35 27.56 14.67
CA GLY A 52 37.74 27.70 15.03
C GLY A 52 38.54 28.50 13.99
N LYS A 53 39.86 28.34 13.99
CA LYS A 53 40.80 29.12 13.14
C LYS A 53 41.72 28.20 12.35
N ILE A 54 42.08 28.60 11.13
CA ILE A 54 43.16 27.96 10.37
C ILE A 54 44.50 28.56 10.86
N VAL A 55 45.36 27.69 11.39
CA VAL A 55 46.65 28.13 11.97
C VAL A 55 47.82 27.90 11.03
N ALA A 56 47.74 26.94 10.11
CA ALA A 56 48.82 26.68 9.15
C ALA A 56 48.28 26.01 7.88
N PHE A 57 49.02 26.19 6.78
CA PHE A 57 48.84 25.43 5.55
C PHE A 57 50.09 24.60 5.25
N THR A 58 49.91 23.32 4.94
CA THR A 58 51.00 22.42 4.55
C THR A 58 50.65 21.76 3.23
N THR A 59 51.57 21.74 2.27
CA THR A 59 51.37 21.02 1.00
C THR A 59 52.14 19.70 1.05
N LYS A 60 51.50 18.57 0.79
CA LYS A 60 52.12 17.25 0.72
C LYS A 60 51.91 16.63 -0.65
N GLY A 61 52.90 15.89 -1.15
CA GLY A 61 52.90 15.18 -2.43
C GLY A 61 53.21 16.07 -3.64
N GLU A 62 53.49 15.42 -4.77
CA GLU A 62 53.80 16.07 -6.05
C GLU A 62 52.86 15.60 -7.17
N GLY A 63 52.75 16.40 -8.22
CA GLY A 63 51.94 16.05 -9.39
C GLY A 63 50.44 15.81 -9.06
N ARG A 64 49.90 14.66 -9.48
CA ARG A 64 48.51 14.28 -9.21
C ARG A 64 48.20 13.92 -7.76
N ALA A 65 49.24 13.62 -6.96
CA ALA A 65 49.11 13.30 -5.54
C ALA A 65 49.23 14.54 -4.64
N LYS A 66 49.40 15.73 -5.20
CA LYS A 66 49.51 17.01 -4.48
C LYS A 66 48.21 17.31 -3.74
N ARG A 67 48.30 17.50 -2.42
CA ARG A 67 47.21 17.89 -1.54
C ARG A 67 47.59 19.03 -0.63
N LEU A 68 46.66 19.93 -0.39
CA LEU A 68 46.77 20.98 0.62
C LEU A 68 46.11 20.50 1.91
N ILE A 69 46.78 20.67 3.02
CA ILE A 69 46.28 20.39 4.36
C ILE A 69 46.24 21.73 5.11
N ALA A 70 45.05 22.13 5.52
CA ALA A 70 44.87 23.25 6.42
C ALA A 70 44.70 22.71 7.86
N HIS A 71 45.56 23.17 8.77
CA HIS A 71 45.48 22.83 10.18
C HIS A 71 44.48 23.76 10.86
N PHE A 72 43.35 23.18 11.31
CA PHE A 72 42.23 23.90 11.90
C PHE A 72 42.15 23.60 13.40
N THR A 73 42.06 24.63 14.24
CA THR A 73 41.98 24.47 15.70
C THR A 73 40.75 25.13 16.28
N ASP A 74 40.16 24.50 17.30
CA ASP A 74 39.09 25.08 18.12
C ASP A 74 39.61 25.79 19.39
N GLY A 75 40.93 25.93 19.47
CA GLY A 75 41.66 26.55 20.59
C GLY A 75 42.22 25.54 21.61
N LYS A 76 41.78 24.26 21.58
CA LYS A 76 42.30 23.15 22.39
C LYS A 76 42.95 22.08 21.54
N ASP A 77 42.23 21.62 20.53
CA ASP A 77 42.61 20.52 19.64
C ASP A 77 42.79 21.02 18.21
N THR A 78 43.42 20.19 17.37
CA THR A 78 43.66 20.50 15.96
C THR A 78 43.24 19.35 15.08
N ILE A 79 42.62 19.66 13.92
CA ILE A 79 42.15 18.71 12.92
C ILE A 79 42.63 19.12 11.53
N GLU A 80 42.87 18.16 10.65
CA GLU A 80 43.28 18.40 9.27
C GLU A 80 42.09 18.59 8.34
N LEU A 81 42.08 19.68 7.53
CA LEU A 81 41.16 19.90 6.42
C LEU A 81 41.93 19.65 5.12
N ILE A 82 41.58 18.63 4.37
CA ILE A 82 42.34 18.12 3.22
C ILE A 82 41.66 18.53 1.92
N PHE A 83 42.45 19.14 1.01
CA PHE A 83 42.00 19.59 -0.30
C PHE A 83 42.88 18.98 -1.40
N PHE A 84 42.29 18.22 -2.31
CA PHE A 84 42.92 17.62 -3.48
C PHE A 84 42.76 18.47 -4.75
N LYS A 85 41.79 19.40 -4.75
CA LYS A 85 41.45 20.27 -5.89
C LYS A 85 41.36 21.72 -5.45
N ALA A 86 41.45 22.62 -6.43
CA ALA A 86 41.33 24.06 -6.21
C ALA A 86 42.30 24.65 -5.16
N ILE A 87 43.51 24.08 -4.99
CA ILE A 87 44.51 24.51 -4.01
C ILE A 87 44.81 26.01 -4.09
N PRO A 88 45.05 26.63 -5.27
CA PRO A 88 45.33 28.06 -5.36
C PRO A 88 44.16 28.92 -4.87
N PHE A 89 42.95 28.47 -5.12
CA PHE A 89 41.73 29.15 -4.66
C PHE A 89 41.61 29.09 -3.14
N VAL A 90 41.85 27.93 -2.53
CA VAL A 90 41.78 27.74 -1.06
C VAL A 90 42.79 28.64 -0.35
N LEU A 91 44.05 28.70 -0.83
CA LEU A 91 45.09 29.55 -0.29
C LEU A 91 44.79 31.06 -0.40
N LYS A 92 44.05 31.46 -1.46
CA LYS A 92 43.65 32.85 -1.66
C LYS A 92 42.40 33.22 -0.86
N ALA A 93 41.49 32.27 -0.68
CA ALA A 93 40.18 32.50 -0.06
C ALA A 93 40.21 32.52 1.46
N TYR A 94 41.14 31.77 2.08
CA TYR A 94 41.16 31.61 3.53
C TYR A 94 42.49 32.17 4.12
N GLN A 95 42.33 32.98 5.16
CA GLN A 95 43.47 33.65 5.84
C GLN A 95 43.80 32.92 7.15
N LEU A 96 45.08 32.91 7.52
CA LEU A 96 45.55 32.38 8.79
C LEU A 96 45.01 33.21 9.97
N ASN A 97 44.78 32.55 11.09
CA ASN A 97 44.32 33.13 12.35
C ASN A 97 42.94 33.82 12.28
N THR A 98 42.23 33.66 11.16
CA THR A 98 40.86 34.14 10.99
C THR A 98 39.87 33.05 11.42
N GLU A 99 38.79 33.46 12.08
CA GLU A 99 37.77 32.54 12.55
C GLU A 99 36.87 32.08 11.39
N TYR A 100 36.69 30.76 11.31
CA TYR A 100 35.85 30.10 10.31
C TYR A 100 34.92 29.08 10.95
N ILE A 101 33.85 28.78 10.25
CA ILE A 101 32.96 27.66 10.50
C ILE A 101 33.25 26.62 9.44
N VAL A 102 33.59 25.41 9.87
CA VAL A 102 33.89 24.27 9.02
C VAL A 102 32.71 23.29 9.14
N PHE A 103 32.12 22.90 8.02
CA PHE A 103 31.04 21.93 7.97
C PHE A 103 31.37 20.78 7.01
N GLY A 104 31.18 19.53 7.48
CA GLY A 104 31.45 18.34 6.67
C GLY A 104 31.26 17.04 7.43
N LYS A 105 31.52 15.94 6.72
CA LYS A 105 31.56 14.61 7.32
C LYS A 105 33.02 14.33 7.76
N PRO A 106 33.25 14.00 9.03
CA PRO A 106 34.59 13.61 9.48
C PRO A 106 34.93 12.23 8.89
N ASN A 107 36.15 12.11 8.35
CA ASN A 107 36.73 10.87 7.89
C ASN A 107 37.74 10.37 8.91
N TYR A 108 37.68 9.09 9.25
CA TYR A 108 38.63 8.44 10.13
C TYR A 108 39.61 7.61 9.32
N PHE A 109 40.91 7.93 9.41
CA PHE A 109 41.95 7.21 8.71
C PHE A 109 43.23 7.19 9.55
N ASN A 110 43.86 6.01 9.71
CA ASN A 110 45.10 5.81 10.50
C ASN A 110 45.03 6.40 11.92
N GLY A 111 43.91 6.23 12.62
CA GLY A 111 43.80 6.72 14.00
C GLY A 111 43.44 8.21 14.15
N VAL A 112 43.30 8.95 13.04
CA VAL A 112 43.09 10.41 13.07
C VAL A 112 41.82 10.79 12.29
N TYR A 113 41.04 11.71 12.84
CA TYR A 113 39.94 12.34 12.13
C TYR A 113 40.43 13.50 11.25
N SER A 114 39.84 13.62 10.06
CA SER A 114 40.09 14.70 9.12
C SER A 114 38.81 15.05 8.34
N PHE A 115 38.78 16.22 7.71
CA PHE A 115 37.72 16.57 6.75
C PHE A 115 38.30 16.65 5.34
N VAL A 116 37.61 16.04 4.38
CA VAL A 116 37.99 16.11 2.97
C VAL A 116 37.02 17.05 2.25
N HIS A 117 37.56 18.10 1.65
CA HIS A 117 36.81 19.16 0.97
C HIS A 117 35.62 19.68 1.79
N PRO A 118 35.80 20.09 3.06
CA PRO A 118 34.71 20.64 3.86
C PRO A 118 34.22 21.98 3.28
N GLU A 119 32.97 22.32 3.63
CA GLU A 119 32.50 23.70 3.46
C GLU A 119 33.12 24.58 4.55
N ILE A 120 33.70 25.73 4.14
CA ILE A 120 34.28 26.72 5.07
C ILE A 120 33.59 28.06 4.85
N GLU A 121 33.07 28.64 5.91
CA GLU A 121 32.35 29.91 5.89
C GLU A 121 32.90 30.85 6.98
N THR A 122 32.86 32.16 6.72
CA THR A 122 33.11 33.16 7.77
C THR A 122 31.88 33.25 8.68
N PRO A 123 32.06 33.40 10.01
CA PRO A 123 30.93 33.57 10.91
C PRO A 123 30.07 34.77 10.51
N SER A 124 28.78 34.56 10.30
CA SER A 124 27.81 35.63 10.12
C SER A 124 26.61 35.35 11.01
N GLU A 125 26.10 36.36 11.71
CA GLU A 125 25.04 36.22 12.71
C GLU A 125 23.72 35.62 12.15
N GLU A 126 23.43 35.85 10.87
CA GLU A 126 22.18 35.45 10.24
C GLU A 126 22.16 34.00 9.67
N ARG A 127 23.31 33.33 9.53
CA ARG A 127 23.39 32.08 8.74
C ARG A 127 23.82 30.82 9.49
N THR A 128 24.16 30.93 10.76
CA THR A 128 24.86 29.86 11.49
C THR A 128 23.98 29.06 12.44
N LYS A 129 22.69 29.38 12.57
CA LYS A 129 21.78 28.71 13.51
C LYS A 129 20.57 28.13 12.78
N GLY A 130 20.38 26.83 12.93
CA GLY A 130 19.15 26.17 12.52
C GLY A 130 19.31 25.03 11.52
N PHE A 131 18.20 24.62 10.96
CA PHE A 131 18.11 23.53 9.98
C PHE A 131 18.29 24.07 8.56
N MET A 132 19.37 23.64 7.89
CA MET A 132 19.65 24.04 6.51
C MET A 132 18.91 23.12 5.54
N PRO A 133 17.99 23.63 4.72
CA PRO A 133 17.24 22.83 3.75
C PRO A 133 18.14 22.40 2.59
N LEU A 134 17.96 21.15 2.13
CA LEU A 134 18.59 20.64 0.91
C LEU A 134 17.55 20.40 -0.16
N TYR A 135 17.83 20.93 -1.37
CA TYR A 135 16.96 20.81 -2.55
C TYR A 135 17.58 19.89 -3.59
N HIS A 136 16.73 19.18 -4.33
CA HIS A 136 17.19 18.39 -5.47
C HIS A 136 17.81 19.28 -6.54
N THR A 137 18.95 18.86 -7.07
CA THR A 137 19.65 19.56 -8.14
C THR A 137 20.26 18.55 -9.11
N THR A 138 20.11 18.80 -10.41
CA THR A 138 20.74 17.99 -11.45
C THR A 138 22.20 18.39 -11.66
N GLU A 139 22.99 17.54 -12.31
CA GLU A 139 24.40 17.88 -12.65
C GLU A 139 24.49 19.13 -13.53
N LYS A 140 23.52 19.31 -14.44
CA LYS A 140 23.45 20.49 -15.31
C LYS A 140 23.15 21.77 -14.51
N MET A 141 22.28 21.70 -13.51
CA MET A 141 22.05 22.81 -12.58
C MET A 141 23.34 23.16 -11.82
N LYS A 142 24.08 22.17 -11.29
CA LYS A 142 25.33 22.39 -10.56
C LYS A 142 26.39 23.03 -11.43
N ASN A 143 26.54 22.63 -12.68
CA ASN A 143 27.48 23.18 -13.65
C ASN A 143 27.20 24.68 -13.94
N HIS A 144 25.96 25.12 -13.73
CA HIS A 144 25.54 26.53 -13.88
C HIS A 144 25.38 27.27 -12.55
N PHE A 145 26.00 26.75 -11.47
CA PHE A 145 25.97 27.33 -10.12
C PHE A 145 24.55 27.44 -9.51
N LEU A 146 23.65 26.50 -9.91
CA LEU A 146 22.31 26.34 -9.34
C LEU A 146 22.29 25.16 -8.35
N HIS A 147 23.17 25.19 -7.37
CA HIS A 147 23.17 24.21 -6.27
C HIS A 147 22.18 24.60 -5.18
N SER A 148 21.91 23.69 -4.26
CA SER A 148 20.94 23.86 -3.17
C SER A 148 21.04 25.21 -2.44
N LYS A 149 22.26 25.70 -2.21
CA LYS A 149 22.53 27.00 -1.57
C LYS A 149 22.04 28.21 -2.41
N ALA A 150 22.10 28.09 -3.75
CA ALA A 150 21.57 29.11 -4.64
C ALA A 150 20.03 29.10 -4.63
N LEU A 151 19.41 27.92 -4.62
CA LEU A 151 17.95 27.77 -4.49
C LEU A 151 17.46 28.33 -3.16
N GLN A 152 18.14 28.06 -2.04
CA GLN A 152 17.82 28.68 -0.75
C GLN A 152 17.73 30.19 -0.83
N LYS A 153 18.75 30.82 -1.46
CA LYS A 153 18.78 32.29 -1.62
C LYS A 153 17.60 32.80 -2.44
N PHE A 154 17.28 32.12 -3.53
CA PHE A 154 16.15 32.53 -4.38
C PHE A 154 14.81 32.33 -3.68
N ILE A 155 14.63 31.22 -2.97
CA ILE A 155 13.40 30.96 -2.21
C ILE A 155 13.25 31.97 -1.06
N PHE A 156 14.32 32.28 -0.35
CA PHE A 156 14.30 33.28 0.72
C PHE A 156 13.87 34.66 0.18
N LEU A 157 14.41 35.08 -0.96
CA LEU A 157 14.02 36.35 -1.60
C LEU A 157 12.57 36.30 -2.09
N ALA A 158 12.12 35.16 -2.63
CA ALA A 158 10.75 34.97 -3.06
C ALA A 158 9.76 35.05 -1.88
N LEU A 159 10.07 34.38 -0.77
CA LEU A 159 9.25 34.42 0.45
C LEU A 159 9.17 35.82 1.07
N LYS A 160 10.27 36.59 1.03
CA LYS A 160 10.26 38.01 1.47
C LYS A 160 9.36 38.92 0.63
N GLN A 161 9.09 38.55 -0.63
CA GLN A 161 8.19 39.31 -1.51
C GLN A 161 6.74 38.90 -1.37
N LEU A 162 6.46 37.77 -0.70
CA LEU A 162 5.08 37.39 -0.43
C LEU A 162 4.46 38.33 0.62
N PRO A 163 3.25 38.82 0.39
CA PRO A 163 2.51 39.54 1.41
C PRO A 163 2.22 38.63 2.60
N ALA A 164 2.29 39.19 3.81
CA ALA A 164 2.02 38.41 5.03
C ALA A 164 0.56 37.91 5.13
N ASP A 165 -0.34 38.55 4.41
CA ASP A 165 -1.77 38.28 4.32
C ASP A 165 -2.15 37.50 3.05
N ILE A 166 -1.24 36.62 2.56
CA ILE A 166 -1.60 35.73 1.44
C ILE A 166 -2.91 35.00 1.75
N ALA A 167 -3.74 34.87 0.73
CA ALA A 167 -5.02 34.20 0.87
C ALA A 167 -4.84 32.78 1.41
N GLU A 168 -5.52 32.48 2.52
CA GLU A 168 -5.52 31.15 3.11
C GLU A 168 -6.25 30.16 2.19
N THR A 169 -5.66 29.01 1.98
CA THR A 169 -6.18 28.00 1.06
C THR A 169 -7.16 27.04 1.72
N LEU A 170 -7.07 26.86 3.04
CA LEU A 170 -8.01 26.02 3.80
C LEU A 170 -9.08 26.86 4.52
N PRO A 171 -10.31 26.33 4.65
CA PRO A 171 -11.35 26.99 5.44
C PRO A 171 -10.90 27.20 6.89
N GLN A 172 -11.25 28.35 7.46
CA GLN A 172 -10.87 28.74 8.83
C GLN A 172 -11.30 27.71 9.90
N GLU A 173 -12.49 27.12 9.72
CA GLU A 173 -12.99 26.05 10.58
C GLU A 173 -12.08 24.81 10.59
N VAL A 174 -11.52 24.48 9.44
CA VAL A 174 -10.59 23.34 9.30
C VAL A 174 -9.28 23.63 10.03
N LEU A 175 -8.74 24.84 9.84
CA LEU A 175 -7.51 25.26 10.53
C LEU A 175 -7.66 25.17 12.05
N GLN A 176 -8.76 25.72 12.59
CA GLN A 176 -9.04 25.70 14.03
C GLN A 176 -9.26 24.28 14.57
N LYS A 177 -10.13 23.49 13.91
CA LYS A 177 -10.47 22.13 14.33
C LYS A 177 -9.26 21.20 14.32
N ARG A 178 -8.39 21.37 13.35
CA ARG A 178 -7.16 20.54 13.17
C ARG A 178 -5.91 21.17 13.78
N ARG A 179 -6.01 22.37 14.32
CA ARG A 179 -4.88 23.13 14.89
C ARG A 179 -3.71 23.27 13.89
N LEU A 180 -4.05 23.54 12.63
CA LEU A 180 -3.04 23.66 11.57
C LEU A 180 -2.43 25.05 11.55
N MET A 181 -1.14 25.11 11.20
CA MET A 181 -0.39 26.35 11.01
C MET A 181 -0.96 27.15 9.79
N PRO A 182 -1.06 28.49 9.86
CA PRO A 182 -1.43 29.29 8.70
C PRO A 182 -0.46 29.11 7.52
N LEU A 183 -0.95 29.24 6.27
CA LEU A 183 -0.19 28.98 5.05
C LEU A 183 1.13 29.76 4.99
N TYR A 184 1.11 31.06 5.24
CA TYR A 184 2.32 31.90 5.21
C TYR A 184 3.40 31.38 6.16
N GLN A 185 3.01 31.06 7.38
CA GLN A 185 3.94 30.50 8.37
C GLN A 185 4.46 29.13 7.96
N ALA A 186 3.58 28.27 7.41
CA ALA A 186 3.96 26.94 6.95
C ALA A 186 4.99 27.00 5.81
N LEU A 187 4.81 27.91 4.85
CA LEU A 187 5.77 28.12 3.77
C LEU A 187 7.13 28.62 4.28
N TRP A 188 7.15 29.48 5.30
CA TRP A 188 8.41 29.87 5.93
C TRP A 188 9.07 28.72 6.67
N GLN A 189 8.31 28.01 7.51
CA GLN A 189 8.85 26.96 8.38
C GLN A 189 9.23 25.70 7.60
N ILE A 190 8.65 25.42 6.44
CA ILE A 190 9.11 24.31 5.59
C ILE A 190 10.46 24.59 4.93
N HIS A 191 10.76 25.84 4.62
CA HIS A 191 12.02 26.22 3.99
C HIS A 191 13.09 26.61 5.01
N PHE A 192 12.71 27.35 6.05
CA PHE A 192 13.62 27.91 7.06
C PHE A 192 13.04 27.64 8.46
N PRO A 193 13.07 26.39 8.92
CA PRO A 193 12.46 26.04 10.20
C PRO A 193 13.25 26.60 11.38
N ASP A 194 12.56 27.23 12.33
CA ASP A 194 13.14 27.70 13.58
C ASP A 194 13.58 26.53 14.48
N ASN A 195 12.79 25.44 14.47
CA ASN A 195 13.05 24.21 15.19
C ASN A 195 12.31 23.02 14.57
N LEU A 196 12.60 21.78 15.05
CA LEU A 196 11.96 20.56 14.55
C LEU A 196 10.45 20.54 14.76
N ALA A 197 9.94 21.07 15.86
CA ALA A 197 8.51 21.08 16.14
C ALA A 197 7.74 21.93 15.10
N LYS A 198 8.24 23.12 14.78
CA LYS A 198 7.65 23.98 13.75
C LYS A 198 7.79 23.39 12.35
N LEU A 199 8.90 22.70 12.07
CA LEU A 199 9.06 21.96 10.80
C LEU A 199 8.00 20.87 10.64
N GLU A 200 7.74 20.07 11.68
CA GLU A 200 6.71 19.03 11.61
C GLU A 200 5.30 19.62 11.50
N GLN A 201 4.99 20.72 12.20
CA GLN A 201 3.72 21.44 12.03
C GLN A 201 3.53 21.96 10.59
N ALA A 202 4.59 22.50 9.99
CA ALA A 202 4.54 22.95 8.59
C ALA A 202 4.32 21.77 7.63
N ARG A 203 5.01 20.65 7.85
CA ARG A 203 4.81 19.42 7.07
C ARG A 203 3.39 18.88 7.21
N GLU A 204 2.86 18.84 8.41
CA GLU A 204 1.48 18.41 8.68
C GLU A 204 0.48 19.29 7.93
N ARG A 205 0.66 20.61 8.01
CA ARG A 205 -0.19 21.59 7.32
C ARG A 205 -0.21 21.39 5.80
N LEU A 206 0.96 21.27 5.18
CA LEU A 206 1.08 21.13 3.72
C LEU A 206 0.59 19.77 3.22
N ARG A 207 0.88 18.67 3.94
CA ARG A 207 0.34 17.34 3.64
C ARG A 207 -1.18 17.29 3.77
N TYR A 208 -1.71 17.92 4.83
CA TYR A 208 -3.15 18.00 5.02
C TYR A 208 -3.83 18.73 3.86
N GLU A 209 -3.28 19.87 3.43
CA GLU A 209 -3.79 20.63 2.33
C GLU A 209 -3.83 19.85 1.02
N GLU A 210 -2.73 19.21 0.65
CA GLU A 210 -2.64 18.40 -0.56
C GLU A 210 -3.71 17.29 -0.56
N LEU A 211 -3.81 16.54 0.53
CA LEU A 211 -4.82 15.48 0.67
C LEU A 211 -6.25 16.03 0.71
N PHE A 212 -6.46 17.19 1.32
CA PHE A 212 -7.77 17.84 1.38
C PHE A 212 -8.28 18.20 -0.01
N TYR A 213 -7.45 18.84 -0.83
CA TYR A 213 -7.86 19.22 -2.19
C TYR A 213 -8.06 18.03 -3.11
N ILE A 214 -7.24 16.98 -2.98
CA ILE A 214 -7.47 15.71 -3.68
C ILE A 214 -8.84 15.16 -3.30
N GLN A 215 -9.19 15.11 -2.00
CA GLN A 215 -10.49 14.64 -1.55
C GLN A 215 -11.66 15.51 -2.03
N VAL A 216 -11.51 16.83 -1.99
CA VAL A 216 -12.54 17.76 -2.50
C VAL A 216 -12.77 17.54 -4.00
N ALA A 217 -11.70 17.40 -4.79
CA ALA A 217 -11.80 17.13 -6.22
C ALA A 217 -12.55 15.82 -6.51
N ILE A 218 -12.21 14.75 -5.79
CA ILE A 218 -12.84 13.43 -5.91
C ILE A 218 -14.32 13.51 -5.53
N LEU A 219 -14.64 14.11 -4.39
CA LEU A 219 -16.04 14.25 -3.93
C LEU A 219 -16.88 15.10 -4.88
N ARG A 220 -16.29 16.16 -5.43
CA ARG A 220 -16.96 16.99 -6.46
C ARG A 220 -17.27 16.18 -7.72
N GLN A 221 -16.29 15.41 -8.20
CA GLN A 221 -16.47 14.55 -9.37
C GLN A 221 -17.51 13.47 -9.11
N ALA A 222 -17.45 12.79 -7.96
CA ALA A 222 -18.45 11.80 -7.55
C ALA A 222 -19.86 12.41 -7.46
N GLY A 223 -20.00 13.60 -6.88
CA GLY A 223 -21.27 14.34 -6.82
C GLY A 223 -21.85 14.64 -8.20
N LEU A 224 -21.00 15.09 -9.14
CA LEU A 224 -21.42 15.37 -10.52
C LEU A 224 -21.85 14.10 -11.26
N MET A 225 -21.13 13.00 -11.08
CA MET A 225 -21.49 11.70 -11.68
C MET A 225 -22.83 11.18 -11.12
N ARG A 226 -23.01 11.20 -9.79
CA ARG A 226 -24.27 10.79 -9.14
C ARG A 226 -25.48 11.59 -9.59
N SER A 227 -25.34 12.87 -9.87
CA SER A 227 -26.46 13.71 -10.33
C SER A 227 -26.88 13.40 -11.77
N LYS A 228 -25.99 12.86 -12.60
CA LYS A 228 -26.22 12.59 -14.02
C LYS A 228 -26.64 11.15 -14.33
N GLN A 229 -26.25 10.18 -13.50
CA GLN A 229 -26.49 8.77 -13.78
C GLN A 229 -27.83 8.31 -13.17
N LYS A 230 -28.83 8.13 -14.02
CA LYS A 230 -30.05 7.38 -13.68
C LYS A 230 -29.70 5.90 -13.56
N GLY A 231 -30.24 5.21 -12.57
CA GLY A 231 -30.12 3.78 -12.36
C GLY A 231 -31.47 3.10 -12.38
N HIS A 232 -31.46 1.80 -12.34
CA HIS A 232 -32.69 1.00 -12.17
C HIS A 232 -33.28 1.24 -10.77
N ALA A 233 -34.55 1.54 -10.65
CA ALA A 233 -35.22 1.60 -9.35
C ALA A 233 -35.70 0.19 -8.95
N MET A 234 -35.21 -0.32 -7.83
CA MET A 234 -35.52 -1.64 -7.29
C MET A 234 -36.08 -1.52 -5.85
N PRO A 235 -37.28 -0.94 -5.67
CA PRO A 235 -37.82 -0.65 -4.34
C PRO A 235 -38.42 -1.88 -3.66
N GLN A 236 -38.83 -2.91 -4.43
CA GLN A 236 -39.58 -4.04 -3.91
C GLN A 236 -38.66 -5.06 -3.23
N VAL A 237 -39.03 -5.47 -2.01
CA VAL A 237 -38.49 -6.65 -1.35
C VAL A 237 -39.54 -7.74 -1.51
N GLY A 238 -39.29 -8.63 -2.45
CA GLY A 238 -40.29 -9.61 -2.85
C GLY A 238 -40.12 -10.97 -2.17
N GLU A 239 -40.82 -11.96 -2.74
CA GLU A 239 -40.92 -13.28 -2.17
C GLU A 239 -39.58 -14.02 -2.12
N ALA A 240 -38.75 -13.92 -3.15
CA ALA A 240 -37.49 -14.65 -3.16
C ALA A 240 -36.57 -14.20 -2.03
N PHE A 241 -36.50 -12.89 -1.76
CA PHE A 241 -35.74 -12.36 -0.64
C PHE A 241 -36.27 -12.84 0.71
N HIS A 242 -37.61 -12.76 0.91
CA HIS A 242 -38.23 -13.17 2.18
C HIS A 242 -38.16 -14.67 2.43
N THR A 243 -38.40 -15.48 1.41
CA THR A 243 -38.33 -16.95 1.50
C THR A 243 -36.90 -17.38 1.80
N PHE A 244 -35.91 -16.80 1.11
CA PHE A 244 -34.48 -17.09 1.41
C PHE A 244 -34.13 -16.75 2.86
N TYR A 245 -34.50 -15.56 3.34
CA TYR A 245 -34.22 -15.13 4.70
C TYR A 245 -34.86 -16.01 5.76
N ARG A 246 -36.12 -16.42 5.56
CA ARG A 246 -36.89 -17.16 6.55
C ARG A 246 -36.62 -18.67 6.52
N ASP A 247 -36.53 -19.27 5.31
CA ASP A 247 -36.63 -20.72 5.17
C ASP A 247 -35.32 -21.39 4.75
N TYR A 248 -34.38 -20.65 4.11
CA TYR A 248 -33.16 -21.21 3.54
C TYR A 248 -31.89 -20.76 4.25
N LEU A 249 -31.96 -19.73 5.08
CA LEU A 249 -30.79 -19.25 5.83
C LEU A 249 -30.58 -20.11 7.09
N PRO A 250 -29.48 -20.88 7.20
CA PRO A 250 -29.30 -21.83 8.30
C PRO A 250 -28.76 -21.17 9.60
N PHE A 251 -28.60 -19.83 9.62
CA PHE A 251 -28.07 -19.07 10.76
C PHE A 251 -28.60 -17.63 10.74
N GLU A 252 -28.53 -16.95 11.85
CA GLU A 252 -28.89 -15.54 11.92
C GLU A 252 -27.80 -14.63 11.32
N LEU A 253 -28.25 -13.57 10.64
CA LEU A 253 -27.36 -12.52 10.16
C LEU A 253 -26.80 -11.71 11.32
N THR A 254 -25.53 -11.33 11.24
CA THR A 254 -24.92 -10.39 12.20
C THR A 254 -25.52 -8.98 12.05
N GLY A 255 -25.35 -8.14 13.09
CA GLY A 255 -25.80 -6.75 13.05
C GLY A 255 -25.20 -5.97 11.88
N ALA A 256 -23.90 -6.16 11.63
CA ALA A 256 -23.19 -5.55 10.51
C ALA A 256 -23.74 -6.00 9.14
N GLN A 257 -24.03 -7.30 8.96
CA GLN A 257 -24.62 -7.81 7.71
C GLN A 257 -26.02 -7.22 7.48
N LYS A 258 -26.89 -7.19 8.51
CA LYS A 258 -28.22 -6.58 8.44
C LYS A 258 -28.15 -5.09 8.06
N LYS A 259 -27.19 -4.35 8.65
CA LYS A 259 -26.95 -2.94 8.33
C LYS A 259 -26.57 -2.75 6.86
N VAL A 260 -25.60 -3.52 6.38
CA VAL A 260 -25.10 -3.41 5.00
C VAL A 260 -26.17 -3.78 3.98
N ILE A 261 -26.97 -4.81 4.23
CA ILE A 261 -28.10 -5.17 3.36
C ILE A 261 -29.13 -4.03 3.28
N LYS A 262 -29.39 -3.33 4.40
CA LYS A 262 -30.27 -2.15 4.41
C LYS A 262 -29.68 -0.99 3.60
N GLU A 263 -28.38 -0.75 3.68
CA GLU A 263 -27.69 0.29 2.89
C GLU A 263 -27.79 0.00 1.39
N ILE A 264 -27.49 -1.24 0.97
CA ILE A 264 -27.58 -1.68 -0.43
C ILE A 264 -29.03 -1.56 -0.93
N ARG A 265 -30.02 -2.00 -0.13
CA ARG A 265 -31.43 -1.87 -0.48
C ARG A 265 -31.86 -0.42 -0.69
N ALA A 266 -31.41 0.49 0.19
CA ALA A 266 -31.72 1.91 0.06
C ALA A 266 -31.14 2.50 -1.24
N ASP A 267 -29.94 2.14 -1.60
CA ASP A 267 -29.30 2.58 -2.83
C ASP A 267 -30.01 2.02 -4.08
N MET A 268 -30.26 0.70 -4.13
CA MET A 268 -30.94 0.07 -5.27
C MET A 268 -32.37 0.57 -5.45
N GLY A 269 -33.03 0.98 -4.36
CA GLY A 269 -34.37 1.56 -4.40
C GLY A 269 -34.43 3.05 -4.81
N SER A 270 -33.30 3.72 -4.83
CA SER A 270 -33.23 5.19 -5.01
C SER A 270 -33.49 5.71 -6.44
N GLY A 271 -33.50 4.83 -7.45
CA GLY A 271 -33.54 5.20 -8.87
C GLY A 271 -32.24 5.81 -9.41
N ARG A 272 -31.15 5.78 -8.62
CA ARG A 272 -29.79 6.15 -9.01
C ARG A 272 -28.92 4.91 -9.11
N GLN A 273 -27.91 4.94 -9.97
CA GLN A 273 -26.96 3.84 -10.03
C GLN A 273 -26.21 3.69 -8.70
N MET A 274 -26.30 2.52 -8.09
CA MET A 274 -25.48 2.17 -6.94
C MET A 274 -24.07 1.79 -7.40
N ASN A 275 -23.06 2.44 -6.85
CA ASN A 275 -21.65 2.03 -6.94
C ASN A 275 -21.12 1.88 -5.50
N ARG A 276 -21.00 0.64 -5.01
CA ARG A 276 -20.70 0.38 -3.60
C ARG A 276 -19.58 -0.62 -3.41
N LEU A 277 -18.64 -0.29 -2.52
CA LEU A 277 -17.58 -1.19 -2.06
C LEU A 277 -18.03 -1.87 -0.75
N LEU A 278 -18.18 -3.17 -0.80
CA LEU A 278 -18.43 -4.03 0.36
C LEU A 278 -17.11 -4.58 0.88
N GLN A 279 -16.69 -4.06 2.00
CA GLN A 279 -15.45 -4.44 2.67
C GLN A 279 -15.77 -5.31 3.88
N GLY A 280 -14.98 -6.35 4.10
CA GLY A 280 -15.06 -7.21 5.27
C GLY A 280 -13.98 -8.27 5.26
N ASP A 281 -13.62 -8.79 6.41
CA ASP A 281 -12.59 -9.83 6.52
C ASP A 281 -12.95 -11.09 5.71
N VAL A 282 -11.99 -11.95 5.44
CA VAL A 282 -12.26 -13.25 4.78
C VAL A 282 -13.23 -14.04 5.65
N GLY A 283 -14.35 -14.49 5.05
CA GLY A 283 -15.41 -15.23 5.75
C GLY A 283 -16.35 -14.37 6.61
N SER A 284 -16.36 -13.03 6.50
CA SER A 284 -17.37 -12.17 7.14
C SER A 284 -18.77 -12.27 6.56
N GLY A 285 -18.95 -13.05 5.48
CA GLY A 285 -20.24 -13.26 4.83
C GLY A 285 -20.54 -12.31 3.68
N LYS A 286 -19.55 -11.68 3.05
CA LYS A 286 -19.72 -10.84 1.86
C LYS A 286 -20.52 -11.52 0.74
N THR A 287 -20.22 -12.79 0.46
CA THR A 287 -20.92 -13.59 -0.55
C THR A 287 -22.40 -13.75 -0.25
N LEU A 288 -22.75 -13.84 1.04
CA LEU A 288 -24.16 -13.91 1.47
C LEU A 288 -24.88 -12.57 1.22
N VAL A 289 -24.24 -11.45 1.56
CA VAL A 289 -24.78 -10.10 1.28
C VAL A 289 -24.96 -9.89 -0.22
N ALA A 290 -24.03 -10.36 -1.04
CA ALA A 290 -24.14 -10.34 -2.50
C ALA A 290 -25.34 -11.16 -2.98
N LEU A 291 -25.57 -12.36 -2.44
CA LEU A 291 -26.73 -13.19 -2.78
C LEU A 291 -28.05 -12.49 -2.43
N PHE A 292 -28.18 -11.88 -1.25
CA PHE A 292 -29.34 -11.07 -0.90
C PHE A 292 -29.58 -9.92 -1.88
N SER A 293 -28.51 -9.26 -2.33
CA SER A 293 -28.61 -8.18 -3.32
C SER A 293 -29.07 -8.69 -4.69
N MET A 294 -28.62 -9.89 -5.10
CA MET A 294 -29.06 -10.55 -6.34
C MET A 294 -30.51 -10.98 -6.27
N LEU A 295 -30.98 -11.50 -5.12
CA LEU A 295 -32.38 -11.83 -4.91
C LEU A 295 -33.29 -10.60 -4.96
N LEU A 296 -32.80 -9.47 -4.40
CA LEU A 296 -33.49 -8.19 -4.51
C LEU A 296 -33.61 -7.73 -5.97
N ALA A 297 -32.55 -7.86 -6.79
CA ALA A 297 -32.62 -7.57 -8.23
C ALA A 297 -33.63 -8.47 -8.94
N LYS A 298 -33.61 -9.79 -8.67
CA LYS A 298 -34.58 -10.77 -9.22
C LYS A 298 -36.03 -10.41 -8.86
N ASP A 299 -36.31 -10.04 -7.61
CA ASP A 299 -37.64 -9.67 -7.16
C ASP A 299 -38.21 -8.42 -7.83
N ASN A 300 -37.30 -7.57 -8.39
CA ASN A 300 -37.67 -6.41 -9.21
C ASN A 300 -37.61 -6.67 -10.73
N GLY A 301 -37.51 -7.94 -11.15
CA GLY A 301 -37.53 -8.34 -12.58
C GLY A 301 -36.21 -8.15 -13.31
N TYR A 302 -35.08 -8.02 -12.58
CA TYR A 302 -33.77 -7.87 -13.17
C TYR A 302 -32.93 -9.13 -12.98
N GLN A 303 -31.98 -9.30 -13.90
CA GLN A 303 -30.92 -10.31 -13.79
C GLN A 303 -29.75 -9.76 -13.03
N ALA A 304 -28.98 -10.63 -12.39
CA ALA A 304 -27.74 -10.28 -11.69
C ALA A 304 -26.57 -11.14 -12.18
N CYS A 305 -25.36 -10.63 -12.11
CA CYS A 305 -24.18 -11.44 -12.33
C CYS A 305 -23.12 -11.20 -11.25
N ILE A 306 -22.32 -12.24 -10.98
CA ILE A 306 -21.13 -12.14 -10.15
C ILE A 306 -19.90 -12.53 -10.96
N MET A 307 -18.88 -11.70 -10.88
CA MET A 307 -17.60 -11.90 -11.53
C MET A 307 -16.55 -12.27 -10.50
N ALA A 308 -15.91 -13.41 -10.70
CA ALA A 308 -14.78 -13.87 -9.91
C ALA A 308 -13.46 -13.78 -10.71
N PRO A 309 -12.30 -13.54 -10.06
CA PRO A 309 -11.03 -13.39 -10.75
C PRO A 309 -10.47 -14.70 -11.33
N THR A 310 -10.94 -15.86 -10.87
CA THR A 310 -10.50 -17.18 -11.34
C THR A 310 -11.68 -18.14 -11.51
N GLU A 311 -11.48 -19.20 -12.32
CA GLU A 311 -12.47 -20.24 -12.56
C GLU A 311 -12.82 -20.99 -11.27
N ILE A 312 -11.84 -21.35 -10.45
CA ILE A 312 -12.04 -22.02 -9.17
C ILE A 312 -12.97 -21.21 -8.26
N LEU A 313 -12.76 -19.89 -8.18
CA LEU A 313 -13.64 -19.01 -7.38
C LEU A 313 -15.03 -18.91 -7.96
N ALA A 314 -15.16 -18.84 -9.28
CA ALA A 314 -16.45 -18.84 -9.93
C ALA A 314 -17.22 -20.15 -9.63
N GLU A 315 -16.56 -21.29 -9.72
CA GLU A 315 -17.13 -22.59 -9.37
C GLU A 315 -17.53 -22.67 -7.89
N GLN A 316 -16.72 -22.14 -6.99
CA GLN A 316 -17.04 -22.07 -5.55
C GLN A 316 -18.26 -21.18 -5.27
N HIS A 317 -18.37 -20.02 -5.91
CA HIS A 317 -19.54 -19.17 -5.79
C HIS A 317 -20.79 -19.87 -6.33
N PHE A 318 -20.66 -20.51 -7.49
CA PHE A 318 -21.74 -21.27 -8.11
C PHE A 318 -22.25 -22.40 -7.20
N ALA A 319 -21.35 -23.25 -6.73
CA ALA A 319 -21.69 -24.34 -5.80
C ALA A 319 -22.31 -23.81 -4.49
N THR A 320 -21.77 -22.71 -3.96
CA THR A 320 -22.29 -22.06 -2.75
C THR A 320 -23.71 -21.55 -2.96
N PHE A 321 -23.99 -20.88 -4.08
CA PHE A 321 -25.31 -20.37 -4.39
C PHE A 321 -26.32 -21.50 -4.63
N GLN A 322 -25.93 -22.54 -5.35
CA GLN A 322 -26.79 -23.71 -5.52
C GLN A 322 -27.16 -24.37 -4.19
N LYS A 323 -26.17 -24.54 -3.32
CA LYS A 323 -26.37 -25.09 -1.98
C LYS A 323 -27.28 -24.22 -1.11
N MET A 324 -27.08 -22.90 -1.13
CA MET A 324 -27.86 -21.96 -0.32
C MET A 324 -29.30 -21.81 -0.82
N LEU A 325 -29.49 -21.77 -2.13
CA LEU A 325 -30.81 -21.59 -2.73
C LEU A 325 -31.65 -22.88 -2.71
N GLY A 326 -31.00 -24.06 -2.65
CA GLY A 326 -31.68 -25.34 -2.56
C GLY A 326 -32.74 -25.53 -3.67
N THR A 327 -34.02 -25.66 -3.29
CA THR A 327 -35.16 -25.86 -4.20
C THR A 327 -35.86 -24.55 -4.60
N MET A 328 -35.31 -23.38 -4.24
CA MET A 328 -35.92 -22.11 -4.64
C MET A 328 -35.98 -21.96 -6.18
N PRO A 329 -37.02 -21.33 -6.71
CA PRO A 329 -37.19 -21.13 -8.16
C PRO A 329 -36.26 -19.96 -8.64
N VAL A 330 -34.95 -20.11 -8.47
CA VAL A 330 -33.92 -19.18 -8.91
C VAL A 330 -32.89 -19.96 -9.71
N ARG A 331 -32.85 -19.73 -11.02
CA ARG A 331 -31.90 -20.40 -11.89
C ARG A 331 -30.54 -19.68 -11.87
N VAL A 332 -29.53 -20.38 -11.39
CA VAL A 332 -28.13 -19.94 -11.36
C VAL A 332 -27.36 -20.74 -12.40
N GLU A 333 -26.59 -20.08 -13.24
CA GLU A 333 -25.72 -20.72 -14.24
C GLU A 333 -24.26 -20.25 -14.11
N LEU A 334 -23.33 -21.10 -14.56
CA LEU A 334 -21.89 -20.85 -14.56
C LEU A 334 -21.41 -20.58 -15.98
N LEU A 335 -20.62 -19.51 -16.17
CA LEU A 335 -19.98 -19.17 -17.44
C LEU A 335 -18.49 -18.86 -17.23
N THR A 336 -17.63 -19.82 -17.58
CA THR A 336 -16.16 -19.68 -17.56
C THR A 336 -15.57 -20.04 -18.93
N GLY A 337 -14.27 -19.89 -19.12
CA GLY A 337 -13.58 -20.32 -20.33
C GLY A 337 -13.71 -21.82 -20.64
N MET A 338 -13.95 -22.64 -19.61
CA MET A 338 -14.13 -24.09 -19.74
C MET A 338 -15.54 -24.48 -20.22
N VAL A 339 -16.53 -23.61 -20.09
CA VAL A 339 -17.91 -23.87 -20.55
C VAL A 339 -18.01 -23.67 -22.06
N LYS A 340 -18.10 -24.76 -22.83
CA LYS A 340 -18.10 -24.77 -24.30
C LYS A 340 -19.31 -25.47 -24.89
N GLY A 341 -19.48 -25.35 -26.20
CA GLY A 341 -20.43 -26.10 -26.98
C GLY A 341 -21.89 -25.87 -26.59
N LYS A 342 -22.68 -26.96 -26.53
CA LYS A 342 -24.14 -26.94 -26.26
C LYS A 342 -24.49 -26.28 -24.92
N ARG A 343 -23.66 -26.51 -23.85
CA ARG A 343 -23.89 -25.92 -22.52
C ARG A 343 -23.74 -24.40 -22.56
N ARG A 344 -22.71 -23.89 -23.23
CA ARG A 344 -22.54 -22.45 -23.40
C ARG A 344 -23.72 -21.83 -24.14
N LYS A 345 -24.16 -22.46 -25.21
CA LYS A 345 -25.33 -22.00 -25.99
C LYS A 345 -26.60 -21.92 -25.16
N ALA A 346 -26.87 -22.96 -24.37
CA ALA A 346 -28.05 -22.98 -23.48
C ALA A 346 -28.00 -21.88 -22.39
N VAL A 347 -26.81 -21.59 -21.83
CA VAL A 347 -26.64 -20.49 -20.88
C VAL A 347 -26.92 -19.15 -21.56
N MET A 348 -26.40 -18.92 -22.77
CA MET A 348 -26.60 -17.69 -23.54
C MET A 348 -28.07 -17.47 -23.89
N GLU A 349 -28.77 -18.52 -24.36
CA GLU A 349 -30.21 -18.49 -24.64
C GLU A 349 -31.03 -18.19 -23.37
N GLY A 350 -30.69 -18.83 -22.25
CA GLY A 350 -31.34 -18.58 -20.96
C GLY A 350 -31.12 -17.17 -20.40
N LEU A 351 -30.00 -16.52 -20.73
CA LEU A 351 -29.75 -15.12 -20.38
C LEU A 351 -30.61 -14.18 -21.23
N GLN A 352 -30.73 -14.45 -22.54
CA GLN A 352 -31.51 -13.62 -23.46
C GLN A 352 -33.03 -13.77 -23.22
N THR A 353 -33.52 -14.96 -22.83
CA THR A 353 -34.91 -15.18 -22.47
C THR A 353 -35.27 -14.66 -21.07
N GLY A 354 -34.25 -14.47 -20.19
CA GLY A 354 -34.43 -14.09 -18.79
C GLY A 354 -34.72 -15.28 -17.86
N GLU A 355 -34.63 -16.53 -18.35
CA GLU A 355 -34.78 -17.75 -17.52
C GLU A 355 -33.61 -17.90 -16.53
N VAL A 356 -32.40 -17.44 -16.90
CA VAL A 356 -31.26 -17.39 -16.00
C VAL A 356 -31.32 -16.08 -15.24
N GLN A 357 -31.57 -16.12 -13.93
CA GLN A 357 -31.66 -14.94 -13.08
C GLN A 357 -30.32 -14.53 -12.52
N ILE A 358 -29.41 -15.48 -12.23
CA ILE A 358 -28.10 -15.22 -11.68
C ILE A 358 -27.03 -15.90 -12.55
N LEU A 359 -26.08 -15.12 -13.07
CA LEU A 359 -24.91 -15.64 -13.76
C LEU A 359 -23.68 -15.54 -12.87
N VAL A 360 -22.99 -16.66 -12.70
CA VAL A 360 -21.68 -16.70 -12.04
C VAL A 360 -20.61 -16.92 -13.11
N GLY A 361 -19.52 -16.13 -13.11
CA GLY A 361 -18.48 -16.38 -14.09
C GLY A 361 -17.19 -15.60 -13.83
N THR A 362 -16.28 -15.72 -14.79
CA THR A 362 -15.03 -14.96 -14.83
C THR A 362 -15.16 -13.77 -15.79
N HIS A 363 -14.05 -13.27 -16.33
CA HIS A 363 -14.07 -12.27 -17.40
C HIS A 363 -14.94 -12.65 -18.63
N ALA A 364 -15.26 -13.94 -18.81
CA ALA A 364 -16.17 -14.41 -19.85
C ALA A 364 -17.55 -13.72 -19.80
N VAL A 365 -18.00 -13.23 -18.64
CA VAL A 365 -19.26 -12.48 -18.48
C VAL A 365 -19.22 -11.12 -19.20
N ILE A 366 -18.05 -10.54 -19.41
CA ILE A 366 -17.87 -9.23 -20.06
C ILE A 366 -17.80 -9.33 -21.58
N GLU A 367 -17.62 -10.53 -22.15
CA GLU A 367 -17.51 -10.72 -23.59
C GLU A 367 -18.75 -10.15 -24.31
N ASP A 368 -18.54 -9.54 -25.47
CA ASP A 368 -19.57 -8.81 -26.22
C ASP A 368 -20.73 -9.71 -26.67
N ASN A 369 -20.50 -11.01 -26.83
CA ASN A 369 -21.48 -12.01 -27.19
C ASN A 369 -22.38 -12.44 -26.01
N VAL A 370 -22.07 -12.06 -24.77
CA VAL A 370 -22.89 -12.32 -23.60
C VAL A 370 -23.93 -11.21 -23.45
N GLN A 371 -25.17 -11.50 -23.81
CA GLN A 371 -26.27 -10.55 -23.78
C GLN A 371 -27.31 -10.96 -22.72
N PHE A 372 -27.64 -10.05 -21.82
CA PHE A 372 -28.69 -10.21 -20.83
C PHE A 372 -29.97 -9.58 -21.37
N ARG A 373 -31.11 -10.16 -20.98
CA ARG A 373 -32.40 -9.52 -21.24
C ARG A 373 -32.57 -8.23 -20.46
N ASN A 374 -32.21 -8.25 -19.18
CA ASN A 374 -32.40 -7.12 -18.28
C ASN A 374 -31.40 -7.17 -17.09
N LEU A 375 -30.12 -6.88 -17.33
CA LEU A 375 -29.08 -6.88 -16.28
C LEU A 375 -29.24 -5.67 -15.36
N GLY A 376 -29.57 -5.91 -14.08
CA GLY A 376 -29.75 -4.83 -13.10
C GLY A 376 -28.67 -4.73 -12.02
N LEU A 377 -27.94 -5.82 -11.74
CA LEU A 377 -26.89 -5.83 -10.72
C LEU A 377 -25.66 -6.61 -11.19
N VAL A 378 -24.50 -6.01 -11.01
CA VAL A 378 -23.18 -6.64 -11.19
C VAL A 378 -22.46 -6.68 -9.86
N VAL A 379 -22.02 -7.85 -9.44
CA VAL A 379 -21.15 -8.05 -8.30
C VAL A 379 -19.74 -8.38 -8.80
N ILE A 380 -18.72 -7.73 -8.25
CA ILE A 380 -17.31 -7.95 -8.60
C ILE A 380 -16.57 -8.40 -7.35
N ASP A 381 -16.04 -9.62 -7.36
CA ASP A 381 -15.26 -10.13 -6.24
C ASP A 381 -13.77 -9.86 -6.46
N GLU A 382 -13.06 -9.39 -5.39
CA GLU A 382 -11.63 -9.05 -5.38
C GLU A 382 -11.20 -8.09 -6.52
N GLN A 383 -11.77 -6.89 -6.51
CA GLN A 383 -11.64 -5.85 -7.55
C GLN A 383 -10.21 -5.51 -7.97
N HIS A 384 -9.21 -5.63 -7.09
CA HIS A 384 -7.83 -5.25 -7.41
C HIS A 384 -7.23 -6.00 -8.62
N ARG A 385 -7.93 -7.01 -9.12
CA ARG A 385 -7.58 -7.79 -10.32
C ARG A 385 -8.34 -7.37 -11.57
N PHE A 386 -9.31 -6.44 -11.48
CA PHE A 386 -10.10 -5.95 -12.61
C PHE A 386 -9.77 -4.49 -12.93
N GLY A 387 -9.35 -4.21 -14.17
CA GLY A 387 -9.03 -2.86 -14.63
C GLY A 387 -10.26 -1.95 -14.81
N VAL A 388 -10.05 -0.63 -14.79
CA VAL A 388 -11.09 0.38 -15.02
C VAL A 388 -11.79 0.18 -16.38
N ALA A 389 -11.05 -0.20 -17.41
CA ALA A 389 -11.57 -0.46 -18.76
C ALA A 389 -12.55 -1.64 -18.83
N GLN A 390 -12.35 -2.67 -17.99
CA GLN A 390 -13.25 -3.83 -17.94
C GLN A 390 -14.59 -3.49 -17.30
N ARG A 391 -14.61 -2.56 -16.32
CA ARG A 391 -15.86 -2.05 -15.73
C ARG A 391 -16.64 -1.20 -16.73
N ALA A 392 -15.98 -0.38 -17.53
CA ALA A 392 -16.65 0.44 -18.54
C ALA A 392 -17.44 -0.41 -19.53
N LYS A 393 -16.91 -1.57 -19.96
CA LYS A 393 -17.63 -2.51 -20.85
C LYS A 393 -18.92 -3.07 -20.26
N LEU A 394 -19.02 -3.21 -18.93
CA LEU A 394 -20.26 -3.65 -18.28
C LEU A 394 -21.35 -2.57 -18.31
N TRP A 395 -20.96 -1.30 -18.31
CA TRP A 395 -21.91 -0.19 -18.41
C TRP A 395 -22.51 -0.05 -19.81
N GLU A 396 -21.77 -0.45 -20.84
CA GLU A 396 -22.21 -0.39 -22.24
C GLU A 396 -23.21 -1.50 -22.62
N LYS A 397 -23.37 -2.53 -21.77
CA LYS A 397 -24.26 -3.67 -22.06
C LYS A 397 -25.74 -3.35 -21.99
N ASN A 398 -26.16 -2.25 -21.39
CA ASN A 398 -27.54 -1.82 -21.25
C ASN A 398 -27.72 -0.33 -21.48
N LEU A 399 -28.90 0.10 -21.93
CA LEU A 399 -29.28 1.52 -22.06
C LEU A 399 -29.23 2.25 -20.71
N THR A 400 -29.57 1.57 -19.61
CA THR A 400 -29.42 2.07 -18.24
C THR A 400 -28.33 1.24 -17.57
N PRO A 401 -27.29 1.85 -16.99
CA PRO A 401 -26.19 1.12 -16.37
C PRO A 401 -26.69 0.30 -15.14
N PRO A 402 -26.23 -0.95 -14.97
CA PRO A 402 -26.58 -1.76 -13.82
C PRO A 402 -25.98 -1.18 -12.53
N HIS A 403 -26.56 -1.55 -11.39
CA HIS A 403 -25.93 -1.34 -10.08
C HIS A 403 -24.64 -2.14 -9.98
N VAL A 404 -23.63 -1.61 -9.29
CA VAL A 404 -22.33 -2.26 -9.09
C VAL A 404 -22.05 -2.44 -7.60
N LEU A 405 -21.82 -3.67 -7.19
CA LEU A 405 -21.38 -4.05 -5.86
C LEU A 405 -19.98 -4.67 -5.96
N VAL A 406 -18.99 -3.98 -5.46
CA VAL A 406 -17.61 -4.47 -5.42
C VAL A 406 -17.32 -5.07 -4.07
N MET A 407 -16.75 -6.27 -4.01
CA MET A 407 -16.36 -6.92 -2.77
C MET A 407 -14.84 -6.98 -2.63
N THR A 408 -14.34 -6.77 -1.41
CA THR A 408 -12.92 -6.97 -1.09
C THR A 408 -12.73 -7.50 0.32
N ALA A 409 -11.72 -8.37 0.47
CA ALA A 409 -11.26 -8.83 1.77
C ALA A 409 -10.14 -7.95 2.36
N THR A 410 -9.57 -7.03 1.58
CA THR A 410 -8.54 -6.12 2.07
C THR A 410 -9.15 -4.99 2.88
N PRO A 411 -8.68 -4.74 4.11
CA PRO A 411 -9.07 -3.56 4.87
C PRO A 411 -8.44 -2.32 4.24
N ILE A 412 -9.22 -1.57 3.46
CA ILE A 412 -8.80 -0.30 2.88
C ILE A 412 -9.43 0.81 3.70
N PRO A 413 -8.65 1.75 4.28
CA PRO A 413 -9.24 2.90 4.97
C PRO A 413 -10.26 3.62 4.06
N ARG A 414 -11.40 4.01 4.62
CA ARG A 414 -12.51 4.60 3.87
C ARG A 414 -12.05 5.77 2.98
N THR A 415 -11.20 6.62 3.51
CA THR A 415 -10.63 7.77 2.77
C THR A 415 -9.78 7.32 1.59
N LEU A 416 -8.97 6.29 1.76
CA LEU A 416 -8.14 5.73 0.70
C LEU A 416 -9.00 5.00 -0.35
N ALA A 417 -10.04 4.29 0.07
CA ALA A 417 -11.00 3.66 -0.83
C ALA A 417 -11.70 4.70 -1.72
N MET A 418 -12.15 5.83 -1.15
CA MET A 418 -12.72 6.94 -1.90
C MET A 418 -11.72 7.59 -2.86
N THR A 419 -10.44 7.63 -2.50
CA THR A 419 -9.37 8.18 -3.37
C THR A 419 -9.03 7.25 -4.53
N LEU A 420 -8.93 5.95 -4.26
CA LEU A 420 -8.56 4.95 -5.27
C LEU A 420 -9.70 4.61 -6.24
N TYR A 421 -10.94 4.66 -5.75
CA TYR A 421 -12.12 4.17 -6.48
C TYR A 421 -13.15 5.28 -6.78
N GLY A 422 -12.87 6.51 -6.38
CA GLY A 422 -13.52 7.77 -6.77
C GLY A 422 -14.98 7.90 -6.37
N ASP A 423 -15.84 7.06 -6.91
CA ASP A 423 -17.30 7.16 -6.85
C ASP A 423 -17.98 6.07 -6.00
N LEU A 424 -17.20 5.19 -5.34
CA LEU A 424 -17.74 4.10 -4.54
C LEU A 424 -18.18 4.54 -3.14
N ASP A 425 -19.41 4.25 -2.76
CA ASP A 425 -19.84 4.24 -1.37
C ASP A 425 -19.26 3.03 -0.65
N VAL A 426 -18.91 3.18 0.63
CA VAL A 426 -18.23 2.11 1.38
C VAL A 426 -19.14 1.58 2.47
N SER A 427 -19.38 0.26 2.44
CA SER A 427 -19.99 -0.52 3.52
C SER A 427 -18.99 -1.48 4.12
N ILE A 428 -18.97 -1.61 5.44
CA ILE A 428 -18.02 -2.45 6.16
C ILE A 428 -18.77 -3.49 6.99
N ILE A 429 -18.37 -4.77 6.83
CA ILE A 429 -18.78 -5.85 7.74
C ILE A 429 -17.63 -6.04 8.72
N ASP A 430 -17.77 -5.48 9.90
CA ASP A 430 -16.80 -5.48 11.00
C ASP A 430 -17.07 -6.53 12.08
N GLU A 431 -18.09 -7.36 11.88
CA GLU A 431 -18.45 -8.48 12.74
C GLU A 431 -18.12 -9.82 12.07
N LEU A 432 -17.62 -10.77 12.86
CA LEU A 432 -17.44 -12.16 12.42
C LEU A 432 -18.73 -12.96 12.65
N PRO A 433 -19.08 -13.89 11.74
CA PRO A 433 -20.21 -14.78 11.93
C PRO A 433 -20.11 -15.61 13.22
N PRO A 434 -21.25 -15.97 13.84
CA PRO A 434 -21.26 -16.80 15.04
C PRO A 434 -20.49 -18.12 14.85
N GLY A 435 -19.77 -18.55 15.89
CA GLY A 435 -19.00 -19.81 15.87
C GLY A 435 -17.60 -19.72 15.28
N ARG A 436 -17.21 -18.61 14.69
CA ARG A 436 -15.86 -18.41 14.18
C ARG A 436 -14.91 -17.97 15.30
N LYS A 437 -13.76 -18.68 15.42
CA LYS A 437 -12.72 -18.37 16.39
C LYS A 437 -11.68 -17.41 15.80
N PRO A 438 -11.14 -16.45 16.58
CA PRO A 438 -10.05 -15.61 16.14
C PRO A 438 -8.81 -16.45 15.79
N ILE A 439 -8.11 -16.03 14.72
CA ILE A 439 -6.85 -16.68 14.30
C ILE A 439 -5.74 -16.19 15.23
N GLN A 440 -5.06 -17.13 15.90
CA GLN A 440 -3.92 -16.82 16.75
C GLN A 440 -2.70 -16.52 15.87
N THR A 441 -2.25 -15.26 15.89
CA THR A 441 -1.11 -14.82 15.08
C THR A 441 0.12 -14.70 15.96
N MET A 442 1.18 -15.42 15.62
CA MET A 442 2.43 -15.47 16.36
C MET A 442 3.60 -15.10 15.46
N HIS A 443 4.55 -14.35 16.01
CA HIS A 443 5.84 -14.08 15.38
C HIS A 443 6.87 -15.11 15.88
N MET A 444 7.62 -15.70 14.94
CA MET A 444 8.70 -16.64 15.24
C MET A 444 9.97 -16.23 14.50
N TYR A 445 11.13 -16.62 15.07
CA TYR A 445 12.42 -16.41 14.41
C TYR A 445 12.85 -17.67 13.65
N ASP A 446 13.54 -17.49 12.55
CA ASP A 446 14.06 -18.57 11.69
C ASP A 446 15.12 -19.44 12.37
N ASN A 447 15.62 -19.03 13.55
CA ASN A 447 16.65 -19.75 14.29
C ASN A 447 16.14 -20.95 15.11
N ASN A 448 14.85 -21.25 15.10
CA ASN A 448 14.30 -22.43 15.81
C ASN A 448 13.32 -23.23 14.94
N PRO A 449 13.79 -23.86 13.86
CA PRO A 449 12.95 -24.62 12.93
C PRO A 449 12.30 -25.84 13.58
N ASP A 450 12.92 -26.46 14.60
CA ASP A 450 12.37 -27.67 15.25
C ASP A 450 11.04 -27.41 15.96
N LYS A 451 10.85 -26.22 16.54
CA LYS A 451 9.59 -25.83 17.17
C LYS A 451 8.48 -25.69 16.12
N LEU A 452 8.81 -25.09 14.98
CA LEU A 452 7.90 -24.96 13.84
C LEU A 452 7.50 -26.34 13.29
N TYR A 453 8.47 -27.19 13.01
CA TYR A 453 8.23 -28.53 12.44
C TYR A 453 7.43 -29.43 13.39
N ARG A 454 7.65 -29.33 14.69
CA ARG A 454 6.80 -30.02 15.69
C ARG A 454 5.37 -29.53 15.65
N GLY A 455 5.14 -28.21 15.54
CA GLY A 455 3.80 -27.63 15.40
C GLY A 455 3.10 -28.06 14.10
N ILE A 456 3.81 -28.10 12.98
CA ILE A 456 3.30 -28.60 11.69
C ILE A 456 2.89 -30.07 11.83
N ASN A 457 3.79 -30.91 12.38
CA ASN A 457 3.52 -32.34 12.56
C ASN A 457 2.30 -32.58 13.46
N GLN A 458 2.16 -31.84 14.55
CA GLN A 458 1.02 -31.95 15.45
C GLN A 458 -0.29 -31.63 14.70
N GLN A 459 -0.34 -30.54 13.95
CA GLN A 459 -1.54 -30.16 13.19
C GLN A 459 -1.92 -31.23 12.15
N ILE A 460 -0.95 -31.83 11.48
CA ILE A 460 -1.22 -32.88 10.50
C ILE A 460 -1.67 -34.18 11.18
N GLN A 461 -1.11 -34.54 12.33
CA GLN A 461 -1.56 -35.69 13.12
C GLN A 461 -3.00 -35.52 13.63
N GLU A 462 -3.43 -34.31 13.91
CA GLU A 462 -4.82 -33.97 14.22
C GLU A 462 -5.75 -34.00 12.98
N GLY A 463 -5.25 -34.45 11.82
CA GLY A 463 -5.97 -34.51 10.55
C GLY A 463 -6.14 -33.16 9.85
N ARG A 464 -5.33 -32.15 10.19
CA ARG A 464 -5.39 -30.81 9.63
C ARG A 464 -4.42 -30.61 8.47
N GLN A 465 -4.61 -29.51 7.74
CA GLN A 465 -3.75 -29.12 6.62
C GLN A 465 -3.01 -27.81 6.90
N VAL A 466 -1.87 -27.62 6.24
CA VAL A 466 -0.91 -26.55 6.50
C VAL A 466 -0.59 -25.80 5.20
N TYR A 467 -0.64 -24.48 5.25
CA TYR A 467 -0.07 -23.60 4.23
C TYR A 467 1.34 -23.14 4.62
N MET A 468 2.28 -23.22 3.69
CA MET A 468 3.60 -22.58 3.81
C MET A 468 3.81 -21.63 2.64
N VAL A 469 3.97 -20.35 2.93
CA VAL A 469 4.01 -19.28 1.94
C VAL A 469 5.35 -18.57 1.95
N TYR A 470 5.94 -18.44 0.77
CA TYR A 470 7.22 -17.79 0.53
C TYR A 470 7.03 -16.50 -0.27
N PRO A 471 7.79 -15.41 0.00
CA PRO A 471 7.67 -14.18 -0.75
C PRO A 471 8.20 -14.31 -2.18
N LEU A 472 7.59 -13.56 -3.12
CA LEU A 472 8.14 -13.30 -4.45
C LEU A 472 8.68 -11.86 -4.47
N VAL A 473 9.97 -11.69 -4.79
CA VAL A 473 10.59 -10.36 -4.96
C VAL A 473 10.76 -10.10 -6.46
N LYS A 474 10.13 -9.03 -6.96
CA LYS A 474 10.10 -8.69 -8.39
C LYS A 474 11.50 -8.54 -9.05
N GLU A 475 12.52 -8.22 -8.27
CA GLU A 475 13.89 -8.01 -8.74
C GLU A 475 14.69 -9.33 -8.88
N SER A 476 14.19 -10.46 -8.39
CA SER A 476 14.87 -11.75 -8.38
C SER A 476 13.94 -12.96 -8.57
N GLU A 477 12.94 -12.85 -9.46
CA GLU A 477 11.93 -13.91 -9.67
C GLU A 477 12.53 -15.33 -9.90
N LYS A 478 13.71 -15.43 -10.51
CA LYS A 478 14.41 -16.71 -10.71
C LYS A 478 15.02 -17.26 -9.41
N LEU A 479 15.52 -16.39 -8.53
CA LEU A 479 16.07 -16.77 -7.23
C LEU A 479 14.96 -17.19 -6.26
N ASP A 480 13.83 -16.49 -6.26
CA ASP A 480 12.70 -16.79 -5.39
C ASP A 480 11.98 -18.10 -5.75
N LEU A 481 11.92 -18.43 -7.05
CA LEU A 481 11.45 -19.74 -7.51
C LEU A 481 12.33 -20.87 -7.00
N LYS A 482 13.64 -20.70 -7.15
CA LYS A 482 14.63 -21.66 -6.65
C LYS A 482 14.46 -21.88 -5.12
N ASN A 483 14.20 -20.80 -4.37
CA ASN A 483 13.96 -20.89 -2.93
C ASN A 483 12.69 -21.69 -2.59
N VAL A 484 11.61 -21.57 -3.36
CA VAL A 484 10.37 -22.34 -3.16
C VAL A 484 10.56 -23.82 -3.53
N GLU A 485 11.25 -24.10 -4.62
CA GLU A 485 11.59 -25.47 -5.04
C GLU A 485 12.54 -26.14 -4.04
N GLU A 486 13.56 -25.44 -3.56
CA GLU A 486 14.47 -25.91 -2.52
C GLU A 486 13.72 -26.17 -1.20
N ALA A 487 12.81 -25.27 -0.81
CA ALA A 487 11.96 -25.46 0.36
C ALA A 487 11.04 -26.67 0.22
N TYR A 488 10.44 -26.88 -0.95
CA TYR A 488 9.62 -28.04 -1.25
C TYR A 488 10.41 -29.35 -1.07
N VAL A 489 11.60 -29.44 -1.70
CA VAL A 489 12.49 -30.61 -1.58
C VAL A 489 12.95 -30.81 -0.13
N HIS A 490 13.24 -29.73 0.59
CA HIS A 490 13.63 -29.79 1.99
C HIS A 490 12.52 -30.35 2.88
N LEU A 491 11.29 -29.86 2.70
CA LEU A 491 10.12 -30.32 3.46
C LEU A 491 9.78 -31.78 3.16
N GLN A 492 9.97 -32.25 1.92
CA GLN A 492 9.82 -33.68 1.60
C GLN A 492 10.80 -34.57 2.37
N LYS A 493 12.01 -34.08 2.62
CA LYS A 493 13.00 -34.81 3.45
C LYS A 493 12.64 -34.82 4.94
N ILE A 494 12.07 -33.70 5.45
CA ILE A 494 11.66 -33.58 6.85
C ILE A 494 10.40 -34.39 7.15
N PHE A 495 9.46 -34.37 6.21
CA PHE A 495 8.14 -34.99 6.33
C PHE A 495 7.89 -36.05 5.25
N PRO A 496 8.72 -37.13 5.17
CA PRO A 496 8.58 -38.13 4.11
C PRO A 496 7.25 -38.93 4.20
N GLN A 497 6.58 -38.89 5.35
CA GLN A 497 5.30 -39.55 5.59
C GLN A 497 4.10 -38.74 5.08
N TYR A 498 4.26 -37.45 4.72
CA TYR A 498 3.17 -36.60 4.26
C TYR A 498 3.30 -36.25 2.79
N ARG A 499 2.17 -36.08 2.12
CA ARG A 499 2.13 -35.62 0.73
C ARG A 499 2.11 -34.09 0.70
N ILE A 500 2.98 -33.52 -0.13
CA ILE A 500 3.16 -32.10 -0.25
C ILE A 500 2.82 -31.66 -1.68
N SER A 501 1.97 -30.64 -1.82
CA SER A 501 1.73 -29.95 -3.08
C SER A 501 2.56 -28.67 -3.15
N MET A 502 2.91 -28.25 -4.37
CA MET A 502 3.58 -26.97 -4.61
C MET A 502 2.84 -26.15 -5.67
N VAL A 503 2.66 -24.85 -5.41
CA VAL A 503 1.99 -23.92 -6.34
C VAL A 503 2.75 -22.61 -6.42
N HIS A 504 3.16 -22.20 -7.63
CA HIS A 504 3.87 -20.93 -7.86
C HIS A 504 3.42 -20.22 -9.15
N GLY A 505 3.81 -18.95 -9.31
CA GLY A 505 3.35 -18.08 -10.37
C GLY A 505 3.60 -18.56 -11.79
N GLN A 506 4.72 -19.27 -12.02
CA GLN A 506 5.15 -19.71 -13.38
C GLN A 506 4.55 -21.06 -13.83
N MET A 507 3.83 -21.78 -12.94
CA MET A 507 3.13 -23.00 -13.34
C MET A 507 2.03 -22.68 -14.36
N LYS A 508 1.77 -23.62 -15.27
CA LYS A 508 0.62 -23.53 -16.17
C LYS A 508 -0.69 -23.54 -15.37
N PRO A 509 -1.72 -22.82 -15.80
CA PRO A 509 -3.01 -22.79 -15.09
C PRO A 509 -3.57 -24.16 -14.74
N VAL A 510 -3.51 -25.13 -15.69
CA VAL A 510 -3.99 -26.51 -15.50
C VAL A 510 -3.24 -27.22 -14.38
N ASP A 511 -1.92 -27.07 -14.31
CA ASP A 511 -1.09 -27.72 -13.28
C ASP A 511 -1.34 -27.10 -11.91
N LYS A 512 -1.53 -25.75 -11.85
CA LYS A 512 -1.93 -25.06 -10.61
C LYS A 512 -3.26 -25.56 -10.09
N ASP A 513 -4.24 -25.68 -10.97
CA ASP A 513 -5.57 -26.13 -10.60
C ASP A 513 -5.54 -27.58 -10.11
N ALA A 514 -4.76 -28.46 -10.75
CA ALA A 514 -4.58 -29.85 -10.33
C ALA A 514 -3.97 -29.93 -8.93
N GLU A 515 -2.86 -29.20 -8.65
CA GLU A 515 -2.22 -29.21 -7.32
C GLU A 515 -3.12 -28.61 -6.24
N MET A 516 -3.87 -27.54 -6.57
CA MET A 516 -4.84 -26.96 -5.66
C MET A 516 -5.99 -27.93 -5.35
N GLN A 517 -6.50 -28.67 -6.32
CA GLN A 517 -7.56 -29.66 -6.12
C GLN A 517 -7.09 -30.82 -5.22
N ARG A 518 -5.85 -31.29 -5.38
CA ARG A 518 -5.25 -32.30 -4.50
C ARG A 518 -5.19 -31.81 -3.04
N PHE A 519 -4.90 -30.52 -2.83
CA PHE A 519 -4.90 -29.94 -1.49
C PHE A 519 -6.33 -29.76 -0.95
N VAL A 520 -7.26 -29.27 -1.75
CA VAL A 520 -8.68 -29.09 -1.37
C VAL A 520 -9.34 -30.42 -1.00
N SER A 521 -9.04 -31.48 -1.76
CA SER A 521 -9.56 -32.84 -1.49
C SER A 521 -8.94 -33.51 -0.26
N GLY A 522 -7.87 -32.96 0.32
CA GLY A 522 -7.14 -33.54 1.46
C GLY A 522 -6.13 -34.62 1.06
N GLU A 523 -5.90 -34.85 -0.23
CA GLU A 523 -4.88 -35.78 -0.71
C GLU A 523 -3.48 -35.36 -0.27
N THR A 524 -3.23 -34.05 -0.21
CA THR A 524 -1.98 -33.48 0.29
C THR A 524 -2.21 -32.72 1.58
N GLN A 525 -1.29 -32.85 2.55
CA GLN A 525 -1.38 -32.28 3.89
C GLN A 525 -0.70 -30.92 4.00
N ILE A 526 0.34 -30.68 3.19
CA ILE A 526 1.08 -29.42 3.16
C ILE A 526 1.00 -28.82 1.76
N LEU A 527 0.71 -27.53 1.68
CA LEU A 527 0.80 -26.76 0.44
C LEU A 527 1.90 -25.71 0.56
N VAL A 528 2.96 -25.88 -0.22
CA VAL A 528 4.04 -24.91 -0.38
C VAL A 528 3.70 -23.98 -1.53
N ALA A 529 3.69 -22.68 -1.29
CA ALA A 529 3.33 -21.76 -2.35
C ALA A 529 3.99 -20.38 -2.25
N THR A 530 3.97 -19.67 -3.35
CA THR A 530 4.24 -18.24 -3.40
C THR A 530 2.96 -17.44 -3.11
N THR A 531 3.00 -16.11 -3.30
CA THR A 531 1.83 -15.19 -3.14
C THR A 531 0.60 -15.56 -3.97
N VAL A 532 0.68 -16.54 -4.85
CA VAL A 532 -0.43 -17.01 -5.70
C VAL A 532 -1.64 -17.51 -4.89
N ILE A 533 -1.44 -17.92 -3.62
CA ILE A 533 -2.54 -18.33 -2.71
C ILE A 533 -3.43 -17.15 -2.26
N GLU A 534 -3.10 -15.93 -2.60
CA GLU A 534 -4.00 -14.78 -2.38
C GLU A 534 -5.38 -15.00 -3.05
N VAL A 535 -5.48 -15.96 -3.99
CA VAL A 535 -6.72 -16.33 -4.67
C VAL A 535 -7.57 -17.25 -3.80
N GLY A 536 -8.69 -16.79 -3.42
CA GLY A 536 -9.81 -17.18 -2.57
C GLY A 536 -10.23 -18.64 -2.37
N VAL A 537 -9.39 -19.64 -2.62
CA VAL A 537 -9.77 -21.06 -2.43
C VAL A 537 -10.08 -21.35 -0.97
N ASN A 538 -11.26 -21.95 -0.73
CA ASN A 538 -11.73 -22.30 0.60
C ASN A 538 -11.30 -23.70 1.00
N VAL A 539 -10.41 -23.82 2.00
CA VAL A 539 -10.00 -25.11 2.59
C VAL A 539 -10.30 -25.07 4.08
N PRO A 540 -11.51 -25.49 4.51
CA PRO A 540 -11.92 -25.42 5.93
C PRO A 540 -11.04 -26.20 6.88
N ASN A 541 -10.37 -27.25 6.38
CA ASN A 541 -9.47 -28.11 7.15
C ASN A 541 -8.05 -27.55 7.36
N ALA A 542 -7.69 -26.47 6.65
CA ALA A 542 -6.39 -25.81 6.84
C ALA A 542 -6.44 -24.91 8.07
N THR A 543 -5.67 -25.27 9.10
CA THR A 543 -5.66 -24.58 10.40
C THR A 543 -4.35 -23.87 10.69
N LEU A 544 -3.29 -24.15 9.94
CA LEU A 544 -1.99 -23.51 10.13
C LEU A 544 -1.55 -22.80 8.84
N MET A 545 -1.21 -21.51 8.99
CA MET A 545 -0.54 -20.71 7.99
C MET A 545 0.86 -20.34 8.47
N VAL A 546 1.88 -20.70 7.72
CA VAL A 546 3.27 -20.27 7.94
C VAL A 546 3.65 -19.31 6.83
N VAL A 547 4.10 -18.11 7.17
CA VAL A 547 4.56 -17.10 6.22
C VAL A 547 6.05 -16.86 6.46
N GLU A 548 6.86 -17.33 5.54
CA GLU A 548 8.32 -17.17 5.55
C GLU A 548 8.73 -15.77 5.11
N ASN A 549 9.77 -15.20 5.73
CA ASN A 549 10.24 -13.83 5.49
C ASN A 549 9.09 -12.81 5.49
N ALA A 550 8.27 -12.82 6.53
CA ALA A 550 7.04 -12.03 6.63
C ALA A 550 7.28 -10.51 6.50
N GLU A 551 8.48 -10.01 6.80
CA GLU A 551 8.86 -8.61 6.64
C GLU A 551 8.87 -8.15 5.17
N ARG A 552 8.92 -9.06 4.22
CA ARG A 552 8.89 -8.77 2.77
C ARG A 552 7.48 -8.57 2.23
N PHE A 553 6.47 -9.06 2.94
CA PHE A 553 5.06 -8.91 2.54
C PHE A 553 4.50 -7.53 2.91
N GLY A 554 3.58 -7.03 2.09
CA GLY A 554 2.72 -5.91 2.45
C GLY A 554 1.70 -6.29 3.53
N LEU A 555 1.21 -5.30 4.31
CA LEU A 555 0.22 -5.55 5.38
C LEU A 555 -1.07 -6.18 4.85
N SER A 556 -1.57 -5.71 3.71
CA SER A 556 -2.76 -6.27 3.07
C SER A 556 -2.57 -7.73 2.66
N GLN A 557 -1.38 -8.09 2.18
CA GLN A 557 -1.04 -9.46 1.81
C GLN A 557 -1.00 -10.37 3.05
N LEU A 558 -0.34 -9.93 4.13
CA LEU A 558 -0.33 -10.68 5.39
C LEU A 558 -1.74 -10.89 5.94
N HIS A 559 -2.60 -9.87 5.84
CA HIS A 559 -4.00 -9.98 6.25
C HIS A 559 -4.77 -10.99 5.39
N GLN A 560 -4.60 -10.97 4.07
CA GLN A 560 -5.24 -11.92 3.16
C GLN A 560 -4.76 -13.35 3.40
N LEU A 561 -3.44 -13.56 3.56
CA LEU A 561 -2.86 -14.87 3.85
C LEU A 561 -3.37 -15.41 5.19
N ARG A 562 -3.37 -14.61 6.24
CA ARG A 562 -3.96 -14.98 7.54
C ARG A 562 -5.41 -15.44 7.40
N GLY A 563 -6.21 -14.75 6.60
CA GLY A 563 -7.61 -15.08 6.36
C GLY A 563 -7.85 -16.39 5.59
N ARG A 564 -6.79 -17.05 5.06
CA ARG A 564 -6.93 -18.36 4.40
C ARG A 564 -7.14 -19.51 5.37
N VAL A 565 -6.78 -19.35 6.62
CA VAL A 565 -7.07 -20.29 7.71
C VAL A 565 -8.21 -19.75 8.60
N GLY A 566 -8.67 -20.52 9.57
CA GLY A 566 -9.75 -20.10 10.47
C GLY A 566 -11.14 -20.12 9.85
N ARG A 567 -11.36 -20.95 8.84
CA ARG A 567 -12.66 -21.10 8.17
C ARG A 567 -13.51 -22.25 8.72
N GLY A 568 -12.89 -23.12 9.53
CA GLY A 568 -13.54 -24.20 10.26
C GLY A 568 -13.81 -23.85 11.73
N ALA A 569 -14.39 -24.80 12.48
CA ALA A 569 -14.65 -24.66 13.93
C ALA A 569 -13.38 -24.82 14.80
N ALA A 570 -12.26 -25.31 14.23
CA ALA A 570 -11.02 -25.51 14.93
C ALA A 570 -10.26 -24.18 15.15
N VAL A 571 -9.46 -24.13 16.22
CA VAL A 571 -8.55 -23.01 16.45
C VAL A 571 -7.50 -23.02 15.33
N SER A 572 -7.20 -21.86 14.79
CA SER A 572 -6.26 -21.70 13.69
C SER A 572 -5.13 -20.76 14.05
N TYR A 573 -3.97 -21.01 13.47
CA TYR A 573 -2.72 -20.34 13.78
C TYR A 573 -2.11 -19.72 12.53
N CYS A 574 -1.47 -18.55 12.70
CA CYS A 574 -0.69 -17.89 11.65
C CYS A 574 0.69 -17.56 12.20
N PHE A 575 1.72 -18.25 11.72
CA PHE A 575 3.11 -18.01 12.11
C PHE A 575 3.77 -17.07 11.08
N LEU A 576 4.28 -15.96 11.56
CA LEU A 576 5.02 -14.99 10.78
C LEU A 576 6.51 -15.15 11.09
N MET A 577 7.23 -15.76 10.15
CA MET A 577 8.66 -16.01 10.28
C MET A 577 9.44 -14.77 9.82
N ALA A 578 10.47 -14.37 10.57
CA ALA A 578 11.35 -13.27 10.18
C ALA A 578 12.74 -13.45 10.76
N GLU A 579 13.75 -12.89 10.08
CA GLU A 579 15.11 -12.82 10.61
C GLU A 579 15.19 -11.96 11.88
N PRO A 580 16.06 -12.30 12.86
CA PRO A 580 16.16 -11.57 14.14
C PRO A 580 16.41 -10.06 13.99
N ASN A 581 17.20 -9.65 13.00
CA ASN A 581 17.55 -8.26 12.68
C ASN A 581 16.42 -7.47 12.00
N GLN A 582 15.38 -8.15 11.49
CA GLN A 582 14.22 -7.52 10.82
C GLN A 582 12.99 -7.37 11.73
N ARG A 583 13.06 -7.83 12.99
CA ARG A 583 11.97 -7.78 13.97
C ARG A 583 11.30 -6.41 14.09
N LEU A 584 12.11 -5.35 14.25
CA LEU A 584 11.58 -3.99 14.46
C LEU A 584 10.74 -3.53 13.27
N ARG A 585 11.18 -3.88 12.06
CA ARG A 585 10.49 -3.54 10.80
C ARG A 585 9.16 -4.27 10.67
N LEU A 586 9.11 -5.55 11.02
CA LEU A 586 7.87 -6.34 11.04
C LEU A 586 6.91 -5.84 12.12
N MET A 587 7.39 -5.64 13.35
CA MET A 587 6.56 -5.15 14.47
C MET A 587 6.00 -3.75 14.23
N THR A 588 6.76 -2.85 13.61
CA THR A 588 6.27 -1.52 13.23
C THR A 588 5.14 -1.62 12.20
N LYS A 589 5.27 -2.52 11.22
CA LYS A 589 4.19 -2.81 10.25
C LYS A 589 2.94 -3.34 10.95
N LEU A 590 3.09 -4.31 11.84
CA LEU A 590 1.96 -5.00 12.50
C LEU A 590 1.20 -4.11 13.50
N ARG A 591 1.86 -3.12 14.13
CA ARG A 591 1.20 -2.12 15.00
C ARG A 591 0.20 -1.23 14.26
N GLY A 592 0.32 -1.10 12.94
CA GLY A 592 -0.61 -0.35 12.10
C GLY A 592 -1.89 -1.10 11.73
N LEU A 593 -2.07 -2.36 12.15
CA LEU A 593 -3.27 -3.17 11.85
C LEU A 593 -4.23 -3.16 13.06
N PRO A 594 -5.46 -2.63 12.91
CA PRO A 594 -6.41 -2.49 14.03
C PRO A 594 -6.99 -3.82 14.57
N MET A 595 -6.62 -5.00 14.05
CA MET A 595 -7.25 -6.29 14.37
C MET A 595 -6.26 -7.47 14.55
N MET A 596 -5.06 -7.24 15.08
CA MET A 596 -4.15 -8.35 15.42
C MET A 596 -3.89 -8.39 16.94
N PRO A 597 -4.46 -9.35 17.70
CA PRO A 597 -3.90 -9.70 18.99
C PRO A 597 -2.56 -10.42 18.74
N LEU A 598 -1.45 -9.74 18.99
CA LEU A 598 -0.12 -10.32 18.97
C LEU A 598 0.15 -10.90 20.35
N SER A 599 0.16 -12.22 20.49
CA SER A 599 0.80 -12.86 21.62
C SER A 599 2.29 -13.01 21.31
N THR A 600 3.11 -12.26 22.00
CA THR A 600 4.57 -12.46 22.04
C THR A 600 4.88 -13.55 23.04
N THR A 601 5.31 -14.70 22.60
CA THR A 601 5.99 -15.71 23.44
C THR A 601 7.43 -15.85 22.97
#